data_8eba544ad9ffa97061d4ffb7b6daf6a3
#
_entry.id   8eba544ad9ffa97061d4ffb7b6daf6a3
#
_cell.length_a   1.000
_cell.length_b   1.000
_cell.length_c   1.000
_cell.angle_alpha   90.00
_cell.angle_beta   90.00
_cell.angle_gamma   90.00
#
_symmetry.space_group_name_H-M   'P 1'
#
loop_
_entity.id
_entity.type
_entity.pdbx_description
1 polymer ?
#
loop_
_entity_poly.entity_id
_entity_poly.type
_entity_poly.pdbx_seq_one_letter_code
_entity_poly.pdbx_strand_id
1 'polypeptide(L)'
;MRNFEDPNGTTWTACVAKTAGADYKGRYHLVMRRADGEGPEVELTDVRWNSESTGRRTLDTMSVVELRRRLRSALGRASLPASV
;
A
#
# COMPACT_ATOMS: atom_id res chain seq x y z
N MET A 1 3.45 -10.73 -0.89
CA MET A 1 3.67 -9.45 -1.60
C MET A 1 3.18 -9.55 -3.03
N ARG A 2 2.87 -8.43 -3.60
CA ARG A 2 2.36 -8.34 -4.96
C ARG A 2 3.15 -7.30 -5.75
N ASN A 3 3.59 -7.65 -6.94
CA ASN A 3 4.21 -6.70 -7.86
C ASN A 3 3.17 -6.31 -8.91
N PHE A 4 3.13 -5.04 -9.26
CA PHE A 4 2.23 -4.54 -10.29
C PHE A 4 2.82 -3.30 -10.92
N GLU A 5 2.39 -2.99 -12.14
CA GLU A 5 2.82 -1.78 -12.83
C GLU A 5 1.75 -0.71 -12.72
N ASP A 6 2.18 0.54 -12.50
CA ASP A 6 1.26 1.67 -12.56
C ASP A 6 1.05 2.08 -14.03
N PRO A 7 0.14 3.02 -14.31
CA PRO A 7 -0.11 3.43 -15.69
C PRO A 7 1.10 4.04 -16.41
N ASN A 8 2.11 4.46 -15.67
CA ASN A 8 3.33 5.03 -16.26
C ASN A 8 4.40 3.98 -16.50
N GLY A 9 4.11 2.72 -16.21
CA GLY A 9 5.07 1.65 -16.43
C GLY A 9 6.03 1.41 -15.28
N THR A 10 5.87 2.11 -14.17
CA THR A 10 6.69 1.89 -12.98
C THR A 10 6.19 0.67 -12.22
N THR A 11 7.10 -0.24 -11.89
CA THR A 11 6.76 -1.42 -11.13
C THR A 11 6.77 -1.11 -9.64
N TRP A 12 5.71 -1.49 -8.97
CA TRP A 12 5.54 -1.30 -7.53
C TRP A 12 5.39 -2.64 -6.84
N THR A 13 5.81 -2.68 -5.59
CA THR A 13 5.62 -3.85 -4.73
C THR A 13 4.69 -3.47 -3.60
N ALA A 14 3.59 -4.19 -3.49
CA ALA A 14 2.64 -4.01 -2.40
C ALA A 14 2.88 -5.11 -1.37
N CYS A 15 2.91 -4.75 -0.11
CA CYS A 15 3.13 -5.72 0.96
C CYS A 15 2.36 -5.31 2.22
N VAL A 16 2.28 -6.25 3.15
CA VAL A 16 1.63 -6.05 4.44
C VAL A 16 2.72 -5.75 5.45
N ALA A 17 2.55 -4.66 6.20
CA ALA A 17 3.50 -4.26 7.22
C ALA A 17 2.80 -4.13 8.57
N LYS A 18 3.54 -4.39 9.64
CA LYS A 18 3.03 -4.25 10.98
C LYS A 18 3.05 -2.78 11.38
N THR A 19 1.93 -2.32 11.94
CA THR A 19 1.82 -0.94 12.40
C THR A 19 2.41 -0.83 13.81
N ALA A 20 3.42 0.01 13.97
CA ALA A 20 4.07 0.19 15.26
C ALA A 20 3.12 0.87 16.24
N GLY A 21 3.08 0.36 17.46
CA GLY A 21 2.27 0.95 18.53
C GLY A 21 0.78 0.80 18.37
N ALA A 22 0.33 0.05 17.37
CA ALA A 22 -1.10 -0.12 17.16
C ALA A 22 -1.69 -1.13 18.14
N ASP A 23 -2.98 -0.93 18.44
CA ASP A 23 -3.74 -1.90 19.19
C ASP A 23 -3.89 -3.18 18.39
N TYR A 24 -4.49 -4.21 19.00
CA TYR A 24 -4.69 -5.47 18.31
C TYR A 24 -5.57 -5.34 17.07
N LYS A 25 -6.42 -4.32 16.98
CA LYS A 25 -7.24 -4.07 15.80
C LYS A 25 -6.46 -3.25 14.79
N GLY A 26 -6.47 -3.71 13.53
CA GLY A 26 -5.80 -2.99 12.47
C GLY A 26 -4.31 -2.88 12.65
N ARG A 27 -3.70 -3.91 13.20
CA ARG A 27 -2.28 -3.93 13.52
C ARG A 27 -1.40 -4.01 12.28
N TYR A 28 -1.96 -4.42 11.16
CA TYR A 28 -1.25 -4.54 9.89
C TYR A 28 -1.87 -3.61 8.86
N HIS A 29 -1.04 -3.01 8.03
CA HIS A 29 -1.52 -2.10 7.00
C HIS A 29 -0.82 -2.36 5.68
N LEU A 30 -1.35 -1.77 4.61
CA LEU A 30 -0.82 -1.92 3.27
C LEU A 30 0.30 -0.90 3.04
N VAL A 31 1.41 -1.37 2.47
CA VAL A 31 2.53 -0.51 2.10
C VAL A 31 2.86 -0.78 0.64
N MET A 32 3.11 0.27 -0.12
CA MET A 32 3.55 0.16 -1.50
C MET A 32 4.86 0.90 -1.68
N ARG A 33 5.80 0.28 -2.39
CA ARG A 33 7.09 0.88 -2.68
C ARG A 33 7.51 0.52 -4.08
N ARG A 34 8.35 1.35 -4.68
CA ARG A 34 8.85 1.05 -6.00
C ARG A 34 9.75 -0.18 -5.93
N ALA A 35 9.62 -1.05 -6.92
CA ALA A 35 10.39 -2.29 -6.94
C ALA A 35 11.89 -2.05 -7.06
N ASP A 36 12.30 -0.92 -7.62
CA ASP A 36 13.71 -0.57 -7.75
C ASP A 36 14.31 0.02 -6.48
N GLY A 37 13.49 0.23 -5.45
CA GLY A 37 13.97 0.77 -4.18
C GLY A 37 14.15 2.27 -4.17
N GLU A 38 13.84 2.96 -5.26
CA GLU A 38 13.95 4.40 -5.34
C GLU A 38 12.73 5.07 -4.74
N GLY A 39 12.96 6.15 -4.02
CA GLY A 39 11.88 6.94 -3.46
C GLY A 39 11.33 6.37 -2.16
N PRO A 40 10.45 7.12 -1.51
CA PRO A 40 9.89 6.71 -0.22
C PRO A 40 8.81 5.65 -0.37
N GLU A 41 8.59 4.90 0.70
CA GLU A 41 7.47 4.00 0.77
C GLU A 41 6.18 4.79 0.93
N VAL A 42 5.11 4.27 0.37
CA VAL A 42 3.78 4.85 0.50
C VAL A 42 2.98 3.97 1.45
N GLU A 43 2.60 4.50 2.59
CA GLU A 43 1.85 3.75 3.59
C GLU A 43 0.37 4.07 3.46
N LEU A 44 -0.43 3.03 3.25
CA LEU A 44 -1.88 3.15 3.13
C LEU A 44 -2.51 2.74 4.46
N THR A 45 -2.45 3.64 5.44
CA THR A 45 -2.88 3.34 6.80
C THR A 45 -4.40 3.23 6.94
N ASP A 46 -5.15 3.56 5.90
CA ASP A 46 -6.59 3.35 5.86
C ASP A 46 -6.95 1.93 5.41
N VAL A 47 -5.97 1.16 4.95
CA VAL A 47 -6.18 -0.24 4.55
C VAL A 47 -5.51 -1.12 5.58
N ARG A 48 -6.29 -1.64 6.52
CA ARG A 48 -5.76 -2.36 7.67
C ARG A 48 -6.37 -3.72 7.84
N TRP A 49 -5.63 -4.60 8.48
CA TRP A 49 -6.07 -5.96 8.79
C TRP A 49 -5.68 -6.31 10.22
N ASN A 50 -6.44 -7.24 10.81
CA ASN A 50 -6.17 -7.70 12.17
C ASN A 50 -5.05 -8.74 12.22
N SER A 51 -4.80 -9.43 11.12
CA SER A 51 -3.74 -10.44 11.07
C SER A 51 -2.98 -10.34 9.77
N GLU A 52 -1.73 -10.76 9.81
CA GLU A 52 -0.88 -10.75 8.62
C GLU A 52 -1.41 -11.69 7.55
N SER A 53 -1.90 -12.87 7.95
CA SER A 53 -2.38 -13.85 6.99
C SER A 53 -3.60 -13.35 6.23
N THR A 54 -4.52 -12.65 6.92
CA THR A 54 -5.68 -12.05 6.26
C THR A 54 -5.23 -10.98 5.27
N GLY A 55 -4.26 -10.15 5.68
CA GLY A 55 -3.74 -9.11 4.80
C GLY A 55 -3.09 -9.68 3.55
N ARG A 56 -2.28 -10.70 3.72
CA ARG A 56 -1.61 -11.35 2.58
C ARG A 56 -2.61 -11.99 1.64
N ARG A 57 -3.62 -12.66 2.18
CA ARG A 57 -4.65 -13.29 1.35
C ARG A 57 -5.41 -12.24 0.56
N THR A 58 -5.81 -11.16 1.21
CA THR A 58 -6.51 -10.07 0.55
C THR A 58 -5.67 -9.48 -0.56
N LEU A 59 -4.39 -9.24 -0.27
CA LEU A 59 -3.47 -8.67 -1.24
C LEU A 59 -3.29 -9.58 -2.44
N ASP A 60 -3.16 -10.89 -2.20
CA ASP A 60 -2.96 -11.86 -3.28
C ASP A 60 -4.15 -11.93 -4.22
N THR A 61 -5.35 -11.66 -3.72
CA THR A 61 -6.57 -11.72 -4.52
C THR A 61 -7.00 -10.36 -5.07
N MET A 62 -6.30 -9.29 -4.68
CA MET A 62 -6.64 -7.95 -5.14
C MET A 62 -6.28 -7.80 -6.61
N SER A 63 -7.17 -7.21 -7.40
CA SER A 63 -6.91 -7.01 -8.82
C SER A 63 -5.88 -5.91 -9.04
N VAL A 64 -5.23 -5.94 -10.20
CA VAL A 64 -4.28 -4.88 -10.57
C VAL A 64 -5.00 -3.54 -10.65
N VAL A 65 -6.24 -3.52 -11.12
CA VAL A 65 -7.03 -2.29 -11.18
C VAL A 65 -7.22 -1.69 -9.79
N GLU A 66 -7.52 -2.54 -8.82
CA GLU A 66 -7.68 -2.09 -7.44
C GLU A 66 -6.36 -1.59 -6.86
N LEU A 67 -5.27 -2.29 -7.12
CA LEU A 67 -3.95 -1.89 -6.65
C LEU A 67 -3.57 -0.51 -7.20
N ARG A 68 -3.82 -0.30 -8.48
CA ARG A 68 -3.53 0.99 -9.13
C ARG A 68 -4.38 2.11 -8.56
N ARG A 69 -5.64 1.82 -8.29
CA ARG A 69 -6.56 2.81 -7.72
C ARG A 69 -6.10 3.23 -6.33
N ARG A 70 -5.72 2.28 -5.50
CA ARG A 70 -5.26 2.57 -4.14
C ARG A 70 -3.94 3.33 -4.16
N LEU A 71 -3.05 2.97 -5.06
CA LEU A 71 -1.78 3.67 -5.20
C LEU A 71 -2.01 5.12 -5.62
N ARG A 72 -2.87 5.34 -6.61
CA ARG A 72 -3.18 6.69 -7.07
C ARG A 72 -3.76 7.54 -5.95
N SER A 73 -4.68 6.97 -5.19
CA SER A 73 -5.29 7.67 -4.06
C SER A 73 -4.25 8.06 -3.01
N ALA A 74 -3.35 7.12 -2.70
CA ALA A 74 -2.31 7.37 -1.70
C ALA A 74 -1.29 8.40 -2.17
N LEU A 75 -0.88 8.32 -3.44
CA LEU A 75 0.05 9.29 -4.01
C LEU A 75 -0.57 10.67 -4.08
N GLY A 76 -1.85 10.73 -4.40
CA GLY A 76 -2.57 12.00 -4.43
C GLY A 76 -2.58 12.67 -3.06
N ARG A 77 -2.85 11.88 -2.02
CA ARG A 77 -2.82 12.41 -0.66
C ARG A 77 -1.43 12.86 -0.24
N ALA A 78 -0.43 12.04 -0.60
CA ALA A 78 0.96 12.32 -0.21
C ALA A 78 1.52 13.52 -0.94
N SER A 79 1.08 13.77 -2.19
CA SER A 79 1.62 14.84 -3.00
C SER A 79 0.82 16.13 -2.92
N LEU A 80 -0.35 16.10 -2.27
CA LEU A 80 -1.14 17.32 -2.11
C LEU A 80 -0.42 18.29 -1.19
N PRO A 81 -0.21 19.53 -1.63
CA PRO A 81 0.40 20.51 -0.75
C PRO A 81 -0.51 20.81 0.42
N ALA A 82 0.06 20.94 1.58
CA ALA A 82 -0.71 21.23 2.77
C ALA A 82 -1.40 22.59 2.69
N SER A 83 -0.91 23.45 1.84
CA SER A 83 -1.45 24.81 1.71
C SER A 83 -2.69 24.88 0.84
N VAL A 84 -3.05 23.85 0.19
CA VAL A 84 -4.20 23.86 -0.70
C VAL A 84 -5.49 23.71 0.08
#